data_cae1032efffae8aa4871561752e3461f
#
_entry.id   cae1032efffae8aa4871561752e3461f
#
_cell.length_a   1.000
_cell.length_b   1.000
_cell.length_c   1.000
_cell.angle_alpha   90.00
_cell.angle_beta   90.00
_cell.angle_gamma   90.00
#
_symmetry.space_group_name_H-M   'P 1'
#
loop_
_entity.id
_entity.type
_entity.pdbx_description
1 polymer ?
#
loop_
_entity_poly.entity_id
_entity_poly.type
_entity_poly.pdbx_seq_one_letter_code
_entity_poly.pdbx_strand_id
1 'polypeptide(L)' 'MVKTFKLEILASDHVFYSGECDELIFPGQDGSFGILPNHQPMLTCLNAGELRYRTGDQWHYAVVSDGFVEIMPSYVTL' A
#
# COMPACT_ATOMS: atom_id res chain seq x y z
N MET A 1 -9.26 14.72 -11.99
CA MET A 1 -8.23 14.49 -10.97
C MET A 1 -8.44 13.13 -10.32
N VAL A 2 -7.38 12.34 -10.23
CA VAL A 2 -7.46 11.06 -9.56
C VAL A 2 -7.38 11.30 -8.06
N LYS A 3 -8.36 10.79 -7.31
CA LYS A 3 -8.45 10.97 -5.87
C LYS A 3 -8.16 9.70 -5.09
N THR A 4 -8.16 8.55 -5.77
CA THR A 4 -7.89 7.27 -5.15
C THR A 4 -7.01 6.45 -6.08
N PHE A 5 -6.46 5.38 -5.53
CA PHE A 5 -5.74 4.38 -6.32
C PHE A 5 -6.18 3.01 -5.85
N LYS A 6 -5.99 2.02 -6.71
CA LYS A 6 -6.31 0.64 -6.33
C LYS A 6 -5.20 0.09 -5.48
N LEU A 7 -5.56 -0.47 -4.33
CA LEU A 7 -4.62 -1.11 -3.42
C LEU A 7 -4.90 -2.61 -3.41
N GLU A 8 -3.84 -3.41 -3.58
CA GLU A 8 -3.94 -4.84 -3.49
C GLU A 8 -2.85 -5.35 -2.56
N ILE A 9 -3.26 -5.98 -1.47
CA ILE A 9 -2.36 -6.57 -0.50
C ILE A 9 -2.45 -8.07 -0.66
N LEU A 10 -1.34 -8.70 -1.00
CA LEU A 10 -1.30 -10.13 -1.31
C LEU A 10 -0.63 -10.89 -0.18
N ALA A 11 -1.26 -11.99 0.22
CA ALA A 11 -0.62 -13.02 1.03
C ALA A 11 -0.16 -14.14 0.09
N SER A 12 0.60 -15.11 0.62
CA SER A 12 1.18 -16.15 -0.21
C SER A 12 0.14 -17.03 -0.92
N ASP A 13 -1.07 -17.13 -0.38
CA ASP A 13 -2.10 -18.03 -0.88
C ASP A 13 -3.44 -17.35 -1.17
N HIS A 14 -3.57 -16.05 -0.93
CA HIS A 14 -4.83 -15.35 -1.16
C HIS A 14 -4.62 -13.85 -1.21
N VAL A 15 -5.61 -13.14 -1.73
CA VAL A 15 -5.67 -11.67 -1.68
C VAL A 15 -6.19 -11.28 -0.30
N PHE A 16 -5.37 -10.53 0.46
CA PHE A 16 -5.76 -10.07 1.78
C PHE A 16 -6.71 -8.89 1.71
N TYR A 17 -6.44 -7.95 0.80
CA TYR A 17 -7.28 -6.79 0.56
C TYR A 17 -7.19 -6.41 -0.91
N SER A 18 -8.30 -6.00 -1.48
CA SER A 18 -8.34 -5.46 -2.83
C SER A 18 -9.44 -4.40 -2.88
N GLY A 19 -9.08 -3.17 -3.21
CA GLY A 19 -10.05 -2.10 -3.29
C GLY A 19 -9.39 -0.75 -3.48
N GLU A 20 -10.21 0.30 -3.52
CA GLU A 20 -9.72 1.67 -3.63
C GLU A 20 -9.28 2.19 -2.29
N CYS A 21 -8.25 3.05 -2.28
CA CYS A 21 -7.88 3.75 -1.07
C CYS A 21 -7.35 5.14 -1.43
N ASP A 22 -7.29 6.00 -0.43
CA ASP A 22 -6.88 7.40 -0.59
C ASP A 22 -5.43 7.60 -0.20
N GLU A 23 -4.92 6.76 0.68
CA GLU A 23 -3.56 6.91 1.20
C GLU A 23 -3.10 5.57 1.76
N LEU A 24 -1.82 5.26 1.56
CA LEU A 24 -1.20 4.06 2.11
C LEU A 24 0.09 4.45 2.81
N ILE A 25 0.31 3.92 4.02
CA ILE A 25 1.57 4.08 4.75
C ILE A 25 2.06 2.68 5.11
N PHE A 26 3.27 2.34 4.72
CA PHE A 26 3.83 1.02 4.99
C PHE A 26 5.25 1.14 5.53
N PRO A 27 5.73 0.13 6.26
CA PRO A 27 7.11 0.14 6.75
C PRO A 27 8.08 -0.16 5.61
N GLY A 28 8.85 0.83 5.24
CA GLY A 28 9.87 0.73 4.21
C GLY A 28 11.25 0.52 4.80
N GLN A 29 12.25 0.46 3.92
CA GLN A 29 13.62 0.18 4.33
C GLN A 29 14.19 1.26 5.24
N ASP A 30 13.82 2.51 5.01
CA ASP A 30 14.34 3.66 5.76
C ASP A 30 13.29 4.27 6.67
N GLY A 31 12.28 3.51 7.08
CA GLY A 31 11.18 3.99 7.90
C GLY A 31 9.86 3.94 7.14
N SER A 32 8.88 4.66 7.65
CA SER A 32 7.55 4.68 7.03
C SER A 32 7.58 5.38 5.68
N PHE A 33 6.86 4.81 4.73
CA PHE A 33 6.75 5.35 3.38
C PHE A 33 5.27 5.59 3.07
N GLY A 34 4.94 6.84 2.70
CA GLY A 34 3.55 7.21 2.42
C GLY A 34 3.30 7.35 0.93
N ILE A 35 2.14 6.88 0.48
CA ILE A 35 1.74 6.93 -0.92
C ILE A 35 0.38 7.60 -1.04
N LEU A 36 0.30 8.57 -1.95
CA LEU A 36 -0.93 9.23 -2.35
C LEU A 36 -1.23 8.89 -3.80
N PRO A 37 -2.45 9.19 -4.30
CA PRO A 37 -2.78 8.93 -5.69
C PRO A 37 -1.81 9.61 -6.66
N ASN A 38 -1.60 9.01 -7.81
CA ASN A 38 -0.70 9.50 -8.87
C ASN A 38 0.77 9.50 -8.48
N HIS A 39 1.16 8.62 -7.58
CA HIS A 39 2.57 8.47 -7.23
C HIS A 39 3.36 7.97 -8.43
N GLN A 40 4.64 8.37 -8.51
CA GLN A 40 5.52 7.92 -9.57
C GLN A 40 5.77 6.42 -9.48
N PRO A 41 5.93 5.75 -10.62
CA PRO A 41 6.25 4.32 -10.62
C PRO A 41 7.51 4.01 -9.81
N MET A 42 7.43 2.97 -8.98
CA MET A 42 8.56 2.58 -8.13
C MET A 42 8.38 1.13 -7.70
N LEU A 43 9.49 0.43 -7.57
CA LEU A 43 9.53 -0.87 -6.93
C LEU A 43 10.42 -0.73 -5.71
N THR A 44 9.92 -1.06 -4.54
CA THR A 44 10.68 -0.90 -3.30
C THR A 44 10.43 -2.06 -2.36
N CYS A 45 11.24 -2.14 -1.31
CA CYS A 45 11.11 -3.21 -0.31
C CYS A 45 10.06 -2.86 0.71
N LEU A 46 9.35 -3.89 1.17
CA LEU A 46 8.41 -3.84 2.28
C LEU A 46 9.05 -4.55 3.45
N ASN A 47 9.16 -3.88 4.60
CA ASN A 47 9.60 -4.53 5.83
C ASN A 47 8.40 -5.11 6.56
N ALA A 48 8.65 -6.16 7.34
CA ALA A 48 7.63 -6.72 8.22
C ALA A 48 7.18 -5.68 9.24
N GLY A 49 5.90 -5.62 9.52
CA GLY A 49 5.34 -4.69 10.48
C GLY A 49 3.91 -4.35 10.16
N GLU A 50 3.46 -3.21 10.67
CA GLU A 50 2.11 -2.75 10.46
C GLU A 50 2.06 -1.74 9.32
N LEU A 51 1.15 -1.98 8.38
CA LEU A 51 0.79 -0.97 7.39
C LEU A 51 -0.59 -0.43 7.72
N ARG A 52 -0.90 0.74 7.19
CA ARG A 52 -2.22 1.32 7.32
C ARG A 52 -2.61 1.99 6.02
N TYR A 53 -3.89 1.93 5.72
CA TYR A 53 -4.43 2.59 4.53
C TYR A 53 -5.74 3.26 4.88
N ARG A 54 -6.03 4.34 4.18
CA ARG A 54 -7.21 5.16 4.46
C ARG A 54 -8.22 5.04 3.32
N THR A 55 -9.47 4.80 3.69
CA THR A 55 -10.60 4.85 2.77
C THR A 55 -11.57 5.92 3.26
N GLY A 56 -11.63 7.04 2.54
CA GLY A 56 -12.39 8.19 3.02
C GLY A 56 -11.78 8.72 4.31
N ASP A 57 -12.55 8.72 5.37
CA ASP A 57 -12.11 9.20 6.68
C ASP A 57 -11.68 8.08 7.62
N GLN A 58 -11.66 6.83 7.14
CA GLN A 58 -11.36 5.69 7.99
C GLN A 58 -10.00 5.10 7.69
N TRP A 59 -9.24 4.88 8.74
CA TRP A 59 -7.95 4.18 8.68
C TRP A 59 -8.13 2.71 8.99
N HIS A 60 -7.46 1.87 8.23
CA HIS A 60 -7.43 0.43 8.40
C HIS A 60 -6.00 -0.02 8.59
N TYR A 61 -5.80 -1.06 9.37
CA TYR A 61 -4.47 -1.53 9.74
C TYR A 61 -4.33 -3.01 9.39
N ALA A 62 -3.13 -3.39 8.98
CA ALA A 62 -2.82 -4.79 8.68
C ALA A 62 -1.38 -5.07 9.07
N VAL A 63 -1.12 -6.27 9.57
CA VAL A 63 0.24 -6.72 9.87
C VAL A 63 0.71 -7.52 8.66
N VAL A 64 1.90 -7.19 8.17
CA VAL A 64 2.46 -7.79 6.96
C VAL A 64 3.86 -8.32 7.24
N SER A 65 4.25 -9.34 6.48
CA SER A 65 5.64 -9.80 6.45
C SER A 65 6.41 -9.01 5.40
N ASP A 66 7.74 -9.17 5.40
CA ASP A 66 8.58 -8.49 4.45
C ASP A 66 8.31 -9.00 3.01
N GLY A 67 8.61 -8.14 2.04
CA GLY A 67 8.38 -8.43 0.65
C GLY A 67 8.69 -7.23 -0.21
N PHE A 68 7.88 -7.04 -1.25
CA PHE A 68 8.06 -5.95 -2.21
C PHE A 68 6.78 -5.17 -2.38
N VAL A 69 6.92 -3.91 -2.74
CA VAL A 69 5.81 -3.02 -3.07
C VAL A 69 6.02 -2.53 -4.49
N GLU A 70 5.06 -2.79 -5.35
CA GLU A 70 5.03 -2.24 -6.70
C GLU A 70 4.07 -1.06 -6.72
N ILE A 71 4.60 0.11 -7.05
CA ILE A 71 3.86 1.36 -7.03
C ILE A 71 3.73 1.86 -8.45
N MET A 72 2.47 2.08 -8.88
CA MET A 72 2.16 2.66 -10.17
C MET A 72 1.20 3.84 -9.94
N PRO A 73 1.03 4.75 -10.91
CA PRO A 73 0.20 5.93 -10.67
C PRO A 73 -1.24 5.62 -10.26
N SER A 74 -1.81 4.52 -10.75
CA SER A 74 -3.21 4.20 -10.49
C SER A 74 -3.42 2.99 -9.58
N TYR A 75 -2.33 2.26 -9.24
CA TYR A 75 -2.48 1.10 -8.35
C TYR A 75 -1.17 0.82 -7.59
N VAL A 76 -1.32 0.12 -6.47
CA VAL A 76 -0.20 -0.34 -5.64
C VAL A 76 -0.47 -1.79 -5.26
N THR A 77 0.56 -2.64 -5.42
CA THR A 77 0.50 -4.05 -5.06
C THR A 77 1.62 -4.35 -4.07
N LEU A 78 1.26 -4.99 -2.95
CA LEU A 78 2.22 -5.43 -1.93
C LEU A 78 2.27 -6.94 -1.83
#